data_faa34cd47d7c025a8d08a02876a1b72a
#
_entry.id   faa34cd47d7c025a8d08a02876a1b72a
#
_cell.length_a   1.000
_cell.length_b   1.000
_cell.length_c   1.000
_cell.angle_alpha   90.00
_cell.angle_beta   90.00
_cell.angle_gamma   90.00
#
_symmetry.space_group_name_H-M   'P 1'
#
loop_
_entity.id
_entity.type
_entity.pdbx_description
1 polymer ?
#
loop_
_entity_poly.entity_id
_entity_poly.type
_entity_poly.pdbx_seq_one_letter_code
_entity_poly.pdbx_strand_id
1 'polypeptide(L)'
;TNVTLAATTNFTAAGRILVESELISYASISSPNLQSIVRNVNGTDNASHNTGTAVTDATNFSDWGEGVLASEVTLEPGLWSLDNFGQVLIATIANGKTFTWNAGAASPTTVRAATGTSGFSTASNPTASRITLVSPTTRHLCHLGTETTIGDTTTQDDMFIRFSNQEDINDYTATAINSAGDFRLQDGTKIVGAIKAKETILVFTDNALYTMKFIGAPFTFGFEQVGTNCGLIGKNAVVEIDGAAFWLSPNG
;
A
#
# COMPACT_ATOMS: atom_id res chain seq x y z
N THR A 1 22.94 31.37 15.73
CA THR A 1 22.96 31.52 14.26
C THR A 1 21.60 31.09 13.77
N ASN A 2 21.00 31.82 12.85
CA ASN A 2 19.68 31.53 12.28
C ASN A 2 19.84 31.16 10.80
N VAL A 3 18.98 30.27 10.31
CA VAL A 3 18.81 30.02 8.88
C VAL A 3 17.55 30.75 8.43
N THR A 4 17.68 31.62 7.44
CA THR A 4 16.55 32.38 6.87
C THR A 4 16.07 31.67 5.61
N LEU A 5 14.79 31.33 5.56
CA LEU A 5 14.14 30.70 4.42
C LEU A 5 13.33 31.71 3.61
N ALA A 6 13.11 31.42 2.34
CA ALA A 6 12.20 32.21 1.49
C ALA A 6 10.73 32.06 1.95
N ALA A 7 10.35 30.90 2.45
CA ALA A 7 9.04 30.62 3.04
C ALA A 7 9.17 29.53 4.09
N THR A 8 8.33 29.55 5.13
CA THR A 8 8.30 28.58 6.24
C THR A 8 7.00 27.79 6.32
N THR A 9 6.08 27.99 5.39
CA THR A 9 4.72 27.44 5.42
C THR A 9 4.64 25.92 5.32
N ASN A 10 5.68 25.28 4.79
CA ASN A 10 5.73 23.83 4.58
C ASN A 10 6.62 23.13 5.62
N PHE A 11 7.08 23.83 6.63
CA PHE A 11 7.94 23.27 7.67
C PHE A 11 7.19 23.13 8.98
N THR A 12 7.46 22.07 9.73
CA THR A 12 6.91 21.83 11.08
C THR A 12 7.48 22.82 12.08
N ALA A 13 6.82 23.01 13.23
CA ALA A 13 7.25 23.95 14.27
C ALA A 13 8.69 23.69 14.76
N ALA A 14 9.14 22.45 14.76
CA ALA A 14 10.50 21.99 14.99
C ALA A 14 10.79 20.82 14.04
N GLY A 15 12.03 20.61 13.66
CA GLY A 15 12.36 19.54 12.71
C GLY A 15 13.80 19.59 12.21
N ARG A 16 14.00 19.01 11.03
CA ARG A 16 15.27 18.97 10.33
C ARG A 16 15.12 19.49 8.91
N ILE A 17 16.17 20.09 8.39
CA ILE A 17 16.29 20.46 6.99
C ILE A 17 17.57 19.89 6.39
N LEU A 18 17.51 19.53 5.11
CA LEU A 18 18.68 19.17 4.32
C LEU A 18 19.02 20.35 3.42
N VAL A 19 20.27 20.82 3.49
CA VAL A 19 20.82 21.87 2.65
C VAL A 19 22.05 21.30 1.96
N GLU A 20 21.96 21.03 0.65
CA GLU A 20 22.97 20.27 -0.10
C GLU A 20 23.21 18.89 0.53
N SER A 21 24.33 18.69 1.23
CA SER A 21 24.68 17.46 1.94
C SER A 21 24.68 17.61 3.47
N GLU A 22 24.31 18.76 3.99
CA GLU A 22 24.29 19.01 5.42
C GLU A 22 22.88 18.90 6.00
N LEU A 23 22.73 18.11 7.07
CA LEU A 23 21.53 18.00 7.84
C LEU A 23 21.60 18.97 9.04
N ILE A 24 20.60 19.82 9.17
CA ILE A 24 20.50 20.86 10.19
C ILE A 24 19.19 20.69 10.94
N SER A 25 19.23 20.56 12.27
CA SER A 25 18.01 20.58 13.07
C SER A 25 17.68 21.99 13.58
N TYR A 26 16.40 22.25 13.81
CA TYR A 26 15.91 23.50 14.39
C TYR A 26 14.82 23.19 15.43
N ALA A 27 14.75 24.03 16.48
CA ALA A 27 13.80 23.81 17.58
C ALA A 27 12.55 24.69 17.45
N SER A 28 12.57 25.75 16.65
CA SER A 28 11.40 26.62 16.46
C SER A 28 11.51 27.43 15.17
N ILE A 29 10.37 27.95 14.72
CA ILE A 29 10.25 28.86 13.58
C ILE A 29 9.78 30.23 14.08
N SER A 30 10.51 31.28 13.71
CA SER A 30 10.06 32.67 13.76
C SER A 30 10.20 33.24 12.36
N SER A 31 9.14 33.08 11.55
CA SER A 31 9.18 33.37 10.12
C SER A 31 9.85 34.72 9.79
N PRO A 32 10.78 34.75 8.85
CA PRO A 32 11.22 33.69 7.96
C PRO A 32 12.40 32.83 8.48
N ASN A 33 12.69 32.89 9.76
CA ASN A 33 13.90 32.32 10.35
C ASN A 33 13.62 31.00 11.10
N LEU A 34 14.48 29.99 10.89
CA LEU A 34 14.62 28.83 11.76
C LEU A 34 15.52 29.22 12.94
N GLN A 35 15.11 28.86 14.15
CA GLN A 35 15.81 29.24 15.38
C GLN A 35 16.34 28.03 16.13
N SER A 36 17.34 28.30 17.00
CA SER A 36 17.97 27.26 17.80
C SER A 36 18.47 26.10 16.95
N ILE A 37 19.19 26.44 15.86
CA ILE A 37 19.71 25.46 14.91
C ILE A 37 20.91 24.71 15.49
N VAL A 38 20.93 23.41 15.22
CA VAL A 38 22.11 22.54 15.43
C VAL A 38 22.54 22.04 14.05
N ARG A 39 23.78 22.29 13.73
CA ARG A 39 24.41 21.89 12.48
C ARG A 39 25.14 20.56 12.65
N ASN A 40 25.56 19.93 11.55
CA ASN A 40 26.30 18.68 11.59
C ASN A 40 25.49 17.55 12.29
N VAL A 41 24.19 17.51 12.04
CA VAL A 41 23.32 16.46 12.57
C VAL A 41 23.65 15.15 11.86
N ASN A 42 23.66 14.04 12.57
CA ASN A 42 23.95 12.70 12.07
C ASN A 42 25.29 12.56 11.36
N GLY A 43 26.29 13.36 11.77
CA GLY A 43 27.64 13.27 11.22
C GLY A 43 27.79 13.88 9.83
N THR A 44 26.84 14.68 9.36
CA THR A 44 27.00 15.45 8.12
C THR A 44 28.01 16.59 8.33
N ASP A 45 28.75 16.93 7.28
CA ASP A 45 29.77 17.98 7.37
C ASP A 45 29.16 19.38 7.44
N ASN A 46 29.69 20.21 8.34
CA ASN A 46 29.29 21.62 8.44
C ASN A 46 29.90 22.42 7.30
N ALA A 47 29.08 22.86 6.36
CA ALA A 47 29.50 23.61 5.18
C ALA A 47 28.88 25.04 5.16
N SER A 48 29.51 25.95 4.41
CA SER A 48 28.88 27.25 4.11
C SER A 48 27.96 27.10 2.89
N HIS A 49 26.74 27.57 3.04
CA HIS A 49 25.72 27.52 1.98
C HIS A 49 25.49 28.94 1.39
N ASN A 50 25.36 29.00 0.08
CA ASN A 50 25.09 30.25 -0.61
C ASN A 50 23.62 30.68 -0.46
N THR A 51 23.37 32.00 -0.55
CA THR A 51 21.99 32.47 -0.63
C THR A 51 21.33 31.94 -1.90
N GLY A 52 20.13 31.36 -1.74
CA GLY A 52 19.39 30.74 -2.83
C GLY A 52 19.60 29.24 -2.96
N THR A 53 20.44 28.63 -2.12
CA THR A 53 20.54 27.15 -2.04
C THR A 53 19.18 26.53 -1.68
N ALA A 54 18.83 25.45 -2.38
CA ALA A 54 17.60 24.72 -2.11
C ALA A 54 17.63 24.08 -0.72
N VAL A 55 16.51 24.19 -0.02
CA VAL A 55 16.30 23.61 1.31
C VAL A 55 15.16 22.62 1.24
N THR A 56 15.41 21.40 1.67
CA THR A 56 14.40 20.33 1.70
C THR A 56 14.01 20.03 3.15
N ASP A 57 12.72 19.83 3.41
CA ASP A 57 12.28 19.32 4.71
C ASP A 57 12.78 17.86 4.88
N ALA A 58 13.57 17.66 5.92
CA ALA A 58 14.18 16.39 6.27
C ALA A 58 13.70 15.90 7.65
N THR A 59 12.60 16.43 8.15
CA THR A 59 12.07 16.10 9.48
C THR A 59 11.81 14.60 9.63
N ASN A 60 11.40 13.95 8.55
CA ASN A 60 11.12 12.51 8.51
C ASN A 60 12.26 11.67 7.92
N PHE A 61 13.44 12.24 7.70
CA PHE A 61 14.59 11.46 7.26
C PHE A 61 15.17 10.68 8.45
N SER A 62 15.21 9.38 8.31
CA SER A 62 15.92 8.48 9.22
C SER A 62 17.28 8.15 8.64
N ASP A 63 18.33 8.27 9.41
CA ASP A 63 19.66 7.87 9.02
C ASP A 63 19.95 6.43 9.46
N TRP A 64 21.01 5.83 8.89
CA TRP A 64 21.49 4.51 9.30
C TRP A 64 21.87 4.54 10.78
N GLY A 65 21.13 3.77 11.61
CA GLY A 65 21.34 3.70 13.04
C GLY A 65 20.50 4.64 13.90
N GLU A 66 19.68 5.52 13.33
CA GLU A 66 18.65 6.22 14.09
C GLU A 66 17.48 5.28 14.42
N GLY A 67 17.09 5.26 15.69
CA GLY A 67 15.87 4.58 16.11
C GLY A 67 14.64 5.30 15.54
N VAL A 68 13.83 4.58 14.78
CA VAL A 68 12.49 5.05 14.39
C VAL A 68 11.64 5.15 15.64
N LEU A 69 10.76 6.17 15.74
CA LEU A 69 9.79 6.25 16.81
C LEU A 69 8.99 4.94 16.91
N ALA A 70 8.76 4.44 18.10
CA ALA A 70 8.06 3.16 18.32
C ALA A 70 6.68 3.10 17.63
N SER A 71 6.04 4.26 17.41
CA SER A 71 4.79 4.40 16.65
C SER A 71 4.94 4.22 15.14
N GLU A 72 6.17 4.27 14.62
CA GLU A 72 6.48 4.16 13.19
C GLU A 72 7.19 2.84 12.83
N VAL A 73 7.48 2.02 13.84
CA VAL A 73 8.09 0.69 13.62
C VAL A 73 7.04 -0.23 13.01
N THR A 74 7.22 -0.55 11.75
CA THR A 74 6.44 -1.61 11.10
C THR A 74 7.04 -2.96 11.50
N LEU A 75 6.32 -3.75 12.28
CA LEU A 75 6.76 -5.09 12.71
C LEU A 75 6.81 -6.10 11.56
N GLU A 76 6.09 -5.83 10.48
CA GLU A 76 6.13 -6.62 9.25
C GLU A 76 6.88 -5.86 8.15
N PRO A 77 7.73 -6.53 7.36
CA PRO A 77 8.38 -5.88 6.23
C PRO A 77 7.35 -5.34 5.26
N GLY A 78 7.58 -4.15 4.70
CA GLY A 78 6.71 -3.51 3.71
C GLY A 78 6.70 -4.27 2.39
N LEU A 79 5.96 -5.37 2.32
CA LEU A 79 5.80 -6.17 1.11
C LEU A 79 4.81 -5.50 0.16
N TRP A 80 5.20 -5.38 -1.09
CA TRP A 80 4.34 -4.84 -2.13
C TRP A 80 3.59 -5.95 -2.89
N SER A 81 2.32 -5.67 -3.20
CA SER A 81 1.56 -6.39 -4.24
C SER A 81 1.53 -5.51 -5.48
N LEU A 82 1.92 -6.06 -6.61
CA LEU A 82 1.94 -5.35 -7.89
C LEU A 82 1.11 -6.13 -8.90
N ASP A 83 0.22 -5.43 -9.58
CA ASP A 83 -0.57 -6.01 -10.67
C ASP A 83 -0.96 -4.95 -11.71
N ASN A 84 -1.44 -5.37 -12.87
CA ASN A 84 -1.82 -4.49 -13.96
C ASN A 84 -3.33 -4.52 -14.20
N PHE A 85 -3.93 -3.34 -14.22
CA PHE A 85 -5.30 -3.13 -14.67
C PHE A 85 -5.26 -2.44 -16.06
N GLY A 86 -5.03 -3.24 -17.08
CA GLY A 86 -4.71 -2.70 -18.41
C GLY A 86 -3.37 -1.97 -18.41
N GLN A 87 -3.39 -0.66 -18.71
CA GLN A 87 -2.19 0.19 -18.69
C GLN A 87 -1.89 0.78 -17.29
N VAL A 88 -2.80 0.58 -16.34
CA VAL A 88 -2.65 1.10 -15.01
C VAL A 88 -1.97 0.07 -14.11
N LEU A 89 -0.82 0.42 -13.55
CA LEU A 89 -0.17 -0.34 -12.50
C LEU A 89 -0.94 -0.12 -11.20
N ILE A 90 -1.28 -1.21 -10.53
CA ILE A 90 -1.81 -1.22 -9.17
C ILE A 90 -0.68 -1.67 -8.24
N ALA A 91 -0.42 -0.90 -7.21
CA ALA A 91 0.62 -1.17 -6.23
C ALA A 91 0.08 -0.97 -4.81
N THR A 92 0.11 -2.01 -3.99
CA THR A 92 -0.37 -1.97 -2.61
C THR A 92 0.73 -2.39 -1.66
N ILE A 93 0.98 -1.58 -0.65
CA ILE A 93 1.82 -1.98 0.47
C ILE A 93 0.98 -2.78 1.48
N ALA A 94 1.52 -3.88 1.99
CA ALA A 94 0.81 -4.74 2.94
C ALA A 94 0.33 -3.94 4.16
N ASN A 95 -0.96 -4.09 4.51
CA ASN A 95 -1.68 -3.35 5.56
C ASN A 95 -1.69 -1.82 5.35
N GLY A 96 -1.51 -1.38 4.14
CA GLY A 96 -1.46 0.04 3.80
C GLY A 96 -2.21 0.38 2.53
N LYS A 97 -1.90 1.56 2.00
CA LYS A 97 -2.60 2.16 0.87
C LYS A 97 -2.30 1.45 -0.45
N THR A 98 -3.28 1.49 -1.34
CA THR A 98 -3.15 1.12 -2.74
C THR A 98 -2.86 2.36 -3.58
N PHE A 99 -1.91 2.23 -4.50
CA PHE A 99 -1.50 3.28 -5.42
C PHE A 99 -1.78 2.83 -6.85
N THR A 100 -2.06 3.79 -7.71
CA THR A 100 -2.20 3.56 -9.15
C THR A 100 -1.20 4.42 -9.93
N TRP A 101 -0.65 3.87 -10.99
CA TRP A 101 0.17 4.60 -11.93
C TRP A 101 -0.23 4.26 -13.36
N ASN A 102 -0.61 5.28 -14.13
CA ASN A 102 -1.03 5.12 -15.52
C ASN A 102 0.12 5.47 -16.48
N ALA A 103 0.69 4.45 -17.11
CA ALA A 103 1.77 4.63 -18.06
C ALA A 103 1.32 5.34 -19.36
N GLY A 104 0.02 5.26 -19.71
CA GLY A 104 -0.55 5.90 -20.88
C GLY A 104 -0.97 7.36 -20.69
N ALA A 105 -0.78 7.93 -19.48
CA ALA A 105 -1.09 9.33 -19.23
C ALA A 105 -0.10 10.25 -19.98
N ALA A 106 -0.58 11.42 -20.42
CA ALA A 106 0.23 12.41 -21.16
C ALA A 106 1.49 12.88 -20.41
N SER A 107 1.53 12.70 -19.09
CA SER A 107 2.69 12.96 -18.22
C SER A 107 2.86 11.83 -17.21
N PRO A 108 3.35 10.66 -17.61
CA PRO A 108 3.47 9.50 -16.73
C PRO A 108 4.41 9.72 -15.54
N THR A 109 5.33 10.70 -15.62
CA THR A 109 6.23 11.07 -14.52
C THR A 109 5.56 11.88 -13.41
N THR A 110 4.39 12.48 -13.67
CA THR A 110 3.67 13.33 -12.72
C THR A 110 2.48 12.63 -12.06
N VAL A 111 2.09 11.46 -12.58
CA VAL A 111 0.89 10.74 -12.12
C VAL A 111 1.31 9.54 -11.26
N ARG A 112 1.91 9.81 -10.13
CA ARG A 112 1.91 8.85 -9.02
C ARG A 112 0.62 9.08 -8.25
N ALA A 113 -0.43 8.35 -8.56
CA ALA A 113 -1.67 8.48 -7.83
C ALA A 113 -1.60 7.65 -6.55
N ALA A 114 -1.45 8.32 -5.44
CA ALA A 114 -1.92 7.79 -4.17
C ALA A 114 -3.45 7.62 -4.25
N THR A 115 -4.02 6.75 -3.41
CA THR A 115 -5.47 6.72 -3.17
C THR A 115 -5.99 8.16 -3.07
N GLY A 116 -6.85 8.56 -3.98
CA GLY A 116 -7.43 9.92 -4.03
C GLY A 116 -6.91 10.88 -5.08
N THR A 117 -5.97 10.48 -5.94
CA THR A 117 -5.49 11.32 -7.04
C THR A 117 -5.71 10.64 -8.39
N SER A 118 -6.28 11.35 -9.35
CA SER A 118 -6.47 11.01 -10.77
C SER A 118 -6.75 9.53 -11.08
N GLY A 119 -7.98 9.11 -10.91
CA GLY A 119 -8.47 7.81 -11.32
C GLY A 119 -8.79 6.83 -10.18
N PHE A 120 -8.31 7.11 -8.94
CA PHE A 120 -8.61 6.31 -7.77
C PHE A 120 -9.34 7.18 -6.72
N SER A 121 -10.64 6.95 -6.51
CA SER A 121 -11.44 7.75 -5.58
C SER A 121 -11.23 7.32 -4.14
N THR A 122 -10.88 8.25 -3.25
CA THR A 122 -10.76 7.97 -1.80
C THR A 122 -12.07 7.63 -1.12
N ALA A 123 -13.19 8.11 -1.66
CA ALA A 123 -14.50 7.93 -1.04
C ALA A 123 -15.10 6.53 -1.25
N SER A 124 -14.63 5.80 -2.25
CA SER A 124 -15.21 4.51 -2.64
C SER A 124 -14.21 3.36 -2.68
N ASN A 125 -12.94 3.62 -2.40
CA ASN A 125 -11.91 2.58 -2.42
C ASN A 125 -11.42 2.23 -1.02
N PRO A 126 -11.09 0.94 -0.74
CA PRO A 126 -10.43 0.55 0.48
C PRO A 126 -9.12 1.31 0.69
N THR A 127 -8.88 1.79 1.90
CA THR A 127 -7.69 2.56 2.26
C THR A 127 -6.59 1.72 2.89
N ALA A 128 -6.91 0.47 3.31
CA ALA A 128 -5.95 -0.50 3.77
C ALA A 128 -6.26 -1.90 3.25
N SER A 129 -5.25 -2.62 2.80
CA SER A 129 -5.36 -3.99 2.30
C SER A 129 -4.05 -4.75 2.51
N ARG A 130 -4.11 -6.04 2.73
CA ARG A 130 -2.91 -6.89 2.80
C ARG A 130 -2.34 -7.18 1.41
N ILE A 131 -3.22 -7.51 0.48
CA ILE A 131 -2.85 -7.91 -0.88
C ILE A 131 -3.90 -7.35 -1.84
N THR A 132 -3.45 -6.90 -3.01
CA THR A 132 -4.34 -6.62 -4.14
C THR A 132 -3.92 -7.41 -5.36
N LEU A 133 -4.90 -7.79 -6.16
CA LEU A 133 -4.68 -8.41 -7.46
C LEU A 133 -5.87 -8.14 -8.38
N VAL A 134 -5.63 -8.23 -9.67
CA VAL A 134 -6.66 -8.09 -10.71
C VAL A 134 -7.11 -9.48 -11.15
N SER A 135 -8.42 -9.72 -11.17
CA SER A 135 -8.98 -10.99 -11.64
C SER A 135 -8.53 -11.29 -13.09
N PRO A 136 -8.01 -12.50 -13.35
CA PRO A 136 -7.45 -12.83 -14.66
C PRO A 136 -8.49 -12.87 -15.77
N THR A 137 -9.75 -13.17 -15.45
CA THR A 137 -10.80 -13.40 -16.47
C THR A 137 -11.74 -12.21 -16.65
N THR A 138 -11.95 -11.40 -15.61
CA THR A 138 -13.04 -10.43 -15.58
C THR A 138 -12.60 -9.01 -15.23
N ARG A 139 -11.31 -8.80 -14.95
CA ARG A 139 -10.74 -7.49 -14.61
C ARG A 139 -11.49 -6.78 -13.47
N HIS A 140 -11.78 -7.51 -12.41
CA HIS A 140 -12.13 -6.92 -11.12
C HIS A 140 -10.85 -6.65 -10.33
N LEU A 141 -10.75 -5.52 -9.66
CA LEU A 141 -9.69 -5.30 -8.68
C LEU A 141 -10.12 -5.86 -7.34
N CYS A 142 -9.36 -6.84 -6.85
CA CYS A 142 -9.65 -7.54 -5.61
C CYS A 142 -8.70 -7.06 -4.51
N HIS A 143 -9.26 -6.69 -3.36
CA HIS A 143 -8.58 -6.36 -2.12
C HIS A 143 -8.78 -7.50 -1.12
N LEU A 144 -7.69 -8.09 -0.66
CA LEU A 144 -7.68 -9.23 0.26
C LEU A 144 -7.14 -8.77 1.61
N GLY A 145 -7.80 -9.16 2.71
CA GLY A 145 -7.49 -8.67 4.05
C GLY A 145 -7.70 -7.17 4.16
N THR A 146 -8.90 -6.70 3.87
CA THR A 146 -9.24 -5.28 3.73
C THR A 146 -10.32 -4.83 4.72
N GLU A 147 -10.67 -3.57 4.65
CA GLU A 147 -11.68 -2.93 5.50
C GLU A 147 -13.08 -3.49 5.25
N THR A 148 -13.82 -3.76 6.31
CA THR A 148 -15.26 -4.07 6.24
C THR A 148 -16.08 -2.80 5.98
N THR A 149 -15.61 -1.65 6.46
CA THR A 149 -16.17 -0.32 6.16
C THR A 149 -15.12 0.47 5.39
N ILE A 150 -15.41 0.79 4.13
CA ILE A 150 -14.47 1.54 3.26
C ILE A 150 -14.11 2.88 3.90
N GLY A 151 -12.82 3.18 3.96
CA GLY A 151 -12.28 4.43 4.50
C GLY A 151 -12.04 4.41 6.01
N ASP A 152 -12.32 3.31 6.68
CA ASP A 152 -12.06 3.13 8.12
C ASP A 152 -11.07 1.98 8.34
N THR A 153 -9.79 2.34 8.46
CA THR A 153 -8.70 1.37 8.67
C THR A 153 -8.82 0.59 9.97
N THR A 154 -9.62 1.07 10.94
CA THR A 154 -9.84 0.35 12.20
C THR A 154 -10.77 -0.85 12.03
N THR A 155 -11.47 -0.93 10.90
CA THR A 155 -12.35 -2.05 10.53
C THR A 155 -11.66 -3.07 9.62
N GLN A 156 -10.35 -2.99 9.44
CA GLN A 156 -9.61 -3.97 8.63
C GLN A 156 -9.74 -5.36 9.25
N ASP A 157 -10.21 -6.32 8.44
CA ASP A 157 -10.30 -7.74 8.77
C ASP A 157 -9.39 -8.51 7.82
N ASP A 158 -8.41 -9.19 8.37
CA ASP A 158 -7.40 -9.94 7.63
C ASP A 158 -7.97 -11.12 6.81
N MET A 159 -9.24 -11.50 7.03
CA MET A 159 -9.97 -12.55 6.31
C MET A 159 -11.01 -12.01 5.33
N PHE A 160 -11.20 -10.68 5.27
CA PHE A 160 -12.22 -10.05 4.45
C PHE A 160 -11.69 -9.73 3.05
N ILE A 161 -12.47 -10.08 2.05
CA ILE A 161 -12.19 -9.84 0.64
C ILE A 161 -13.23 -8.87 0.09
N ARG A 162 -12.78 -7.89 -0.66
CA ARG A 162 -13.64 -6.96 -1.40
C ARG A 162 -13.17 -6.90 -2.85
N PHE A 163 -14.10 -6.90 -3.79
CA PHE A 163 -13.81 -6.80 -5.22
C PHE A 163 -14.62 -5.67 -5.86
N SER A 164 -13.97 -5.00 -6.79
CA SER A 164 -14.58 -3.89 -7.52
C SER A 164 -15.68 -4.37 -8.47
N ASN A 165 -16.43 -3.44 -9.02
CA ASN A 165 -17.21 -3.70 -10.24
C ASN A 165 -16.28 -4.04 -11.41
N GLN A 166 -16.80 -4.79 -12.36
CA GLN A 166 -16.05 -5.17 -13.55
C GLN A 166 -15.60 -3.94 -14.34
N GLU A 167 -14.32 -3.90 -14.73
CA GLU A 167 -13.71 -2.81 -15.48
C GLU A 167 -13.72 -1.45 -14.76
N ASP A 168 -14.08 -1.39 -13.48
CA ASP A 168 -14.10 -0.15 -12.70
C ASP A 168 -13.36 -0.32 -11.36
N ILE A 169 -12.22 0.35 -11.23
CA ILE A 169 -11.41 0.32 -10.00
C ILE A 169 -11.93 1.25 -8.90
N ASN A 170 -13.02 1.98 -9.12
CA ASN A 170 -13.57 2.95 -8.19
C ASN A 170 -14.94 2.59 -7.62
N ASP A 171 -15.52 1.47 -8.04
CA ASP A 171 -16.83 1.04 -7.57
C ASP A 171 -16.72 -0.27 -6.78
N TYR A 172 -16.86 -0.20 -5.47
CA TYR A 172 -16.84 -1.35 -4.54
C TYR A 172 -18.15 -1.49 -3.76
N THR A 173 -19.15 -0.69 -4.08
CA THR A 173 -20.45 -0.76 -3.42
C THR A 173 -21.35 -1.77 -4.15
N ALA A 174 -21.61 -2.90 -3.51
CA ALA A 174 -22.48 -3.92 -4.07
C ALA A 174 -23.90 -3.40 -4.27
N THR A 175 -24.39 -3.56 -5.50
CA THR A 175 -25.78 -3.21 -5.88
C THR A 175 -26.39 -4.33 -6.70
N ALA A 176 -27.71 -4.27 -6.93
CA ALA A 176 -28.42 -5.27 -7.74
C ALA A 176 -28.02 -5.29 -9.23
N ILE A 177 -27.31 -4.25 -9.71
CA ILE A 177 -27.01 -4.04 -11.12
C ILE A 177 -25.52 -4.02 -11.46
N ASN A 178 -24.64 -4.07 -10.45
CA ASN A 178 -23.20 -4.14 -10.65
C ASN A 178 -22.63 -5.49 -10.16
N SER A 179 -21.35 -5.71 -10.41
CA SER A 179 -20.64 -6.93 -10.02
C SER A 179 -19.70 -6.73 -8.83
N ALA A 180 -19.76 -5.57 -8.17
CA ALA A 180 -19.00 -5.32 -6.95
C ALA A 180 -19.56 -6.16 -5.79
N GLY A 181 -18.68 -6.53 -4.86
CA GLY A 181 -19.10 -7.31 -3.71
C GLY A 181 -17.98 -7.58 -2.73
N ASP A 182 -18.32 -8.36 -1.74
CA ASP A 182 -17.39 -8.76 -0.70
C ASP A 182 -17.66 -10.18 -0.20
N PHE A 183 -16.69 -10.75 0.49
CA PHE A 183 -16.81 -12.06 1.11
C PHE A 183 -15.79 -12.19 2.25
N ARG A 184 -16.19 -12.86 3.33
CA ARG A 184 -15.29 -13.17 4.45
C ARG A 184 -14.96 -14.64 4.46
N LEU A 185 -13.68 -15.02 4.41
CA LEU A 185 -13.22 -16.39 4.57
C LEU A 185 -13.43 -16.87 6.01
N GLN A 186 -13.64 -18.17 6.18
CA GLN A 186 -14.04 -18.73 7.49
C GLN A 186 -12.91 -19.46 8.22
N ASP A 187 -11.96 -20.08 7.49
CA ASP A 187 -10.89 -20.88 8.07
C ASP A 187 -9.53 -20.20 7.94
N GLY A 188 -8.93 -19.93 9.09
CA GLY A 188 -7.70 -19.18 9.26
C GLY A 188 -7.88 -17.92 10.12
N THR A 189 -6.78 -17.20 10.32
CA THR A 189 -6.76 -15.94 11.06
C THR A 189 -6.41 -14.75 10.16
N LYS A 190 -5.69 -15.02 9.08
CA LYS A 190 -5.28 -14.00 8.10
C LYS A 190 -5.04 -14.60 6.72
N ILE A 191 -5.31 -13.82 5.69
CA ILE A 191 -4.88 -14.12 4.33
C ILE A 191 -3.38 -13.83 4.23
N VAL A 192 -2.59 -14.85 3.90
CA VAL A 192 -1.13 -14.77 3.81
C VAL A 192 -0.67 -14.45 2.40
N GLY A 193 -1.30 -15.06 1.39
CA GLY A 193 -0.94 -14.89 0.00
C GLY A 193 -2.09 -15.21 -0.96
N ALA A 194 -1.95 -14.75 -2.18
CA ALA A 194 -2.84 -15.13 -3.27
C ALA A 194 -2.07 -15.16 -4.59
N ILE A 195 -2.46 -16.06 -5.47
CA ILE A 195 -1.86 -16.18 -6.81
C ILE A 195 -2.96 -16.39 -7.85
N LYS A 196 -2.74 -15.80 -9.01
CA LYS A 196 -3.61 -16.04 -10.17
C LYS A 196 -3.28 -17.38 -10.81
N ALA A 197 -4.26 -18.27 -10.88
CA ALA A 197 -4.23 -19.45 -11.72
C ALA A 197 -5.00 -19.15 -13.02
N LYS A 198 -5.05 -20.10 -13.93
CA LYS A 198 -5.58 -19.90 -15.30
C LYS A 198 -6.96 -19.21 -15.35
N GLU A 199 -7.91 -19.66 -14.53
CA GLU A 199 -9.29 -19.12 -14.51
C GLU A 199 -9.77 -18.79 -13.09
N THR A 200 -8.91 -18.99 -12.10
CA THR A 200 -9.24 -18.83 -10.68
C THR A 200 -8.15 -18.04 -9.98
N ILE A 201 -8.50 -17.56 -8.82
CA ILE A 201 -7.54 -17.01 -7.86
C ILE A 201 -7.45 -18.01 -6.72
N LEU A 202 -6.24 -18.44 -6.41
CA LEU A 202 -5.97 -19.23 -5.22
C LEU A 202 -5.66 -18.27 -4.07
N VAL A 203 -6.44 -18.36 -3.00
CA VAL A 203 -6.29 -17.53 -1.81
C VAL A 203 -5.87 -18.41 -0.66
N PHE A 204 -4.71 -18.12 -0.09
CA PHE A 204 -4.13 -18.87 1.01
C PHE A 204 -4.29 -18.08 2.30
N THR A 205 -4.86 -18.72 3.30
CA THR A 205 -4.78 -18.26 4.67
C THR A 205 -3.56 -18.87 5.38
N ASP A 206 -3.38 -18.59 6.63
CA ASP A 206 -2.40 -19.27 7.49
C ASP A 206 -2.74 -20.74 7.77
N ASN A 207 -3.97 -21.19 7.48
CA ASN A 207 -4.43 -22.55 7.72
C ASN A 207 -4.99 -23.27 6.50
N ALA A 208 -5.63 -22.55 5.58
CA ALA A 208 -6.43 -23.16 4.51
C ALA A 208 -6.12 -22.59 3.13
N LEU A 209 -6.54 -23.32 2.10
CA LEU A 209 -6.55 -22.89 0.71
C LEU A 209 -7.99 -22.75 0.22
N TYR A 210 -8.26 -21.60 -0.39
CA TYR A 210 -9.52 -21.30 -1.07
C TYR A 210 -9.31 -21.06 -2.55
N THR A 211 -10.30 -21.43 -3.34
CA THR A 211 -10.44 -20.97 -4.72
C THR A 211 -11.46 -19.83 -4.78
N MET A 212 -11.13 -18.78 -5.48
CA MET A 212 -12.03 -17.69 -5.83
C MET A 212 -12.22 -17.70 -7.34
N LYS A 213 -13.41 -18.06 -7.80
CA LYS A 213 -13.75 -18.24 -9.20
C LYS A 213 -14.90 -17.34 -9.59
N PHE A 214 -14.82 -16.72 -10.78
CA PHE A 214 -15.95 -15.99 -11.33
C PHE A 214 -17.09 -16.96 -11.70
N ILE A 215 -18.27 -16.70 -11.14
CA ILE A 215 -19.49 -17.52 -11.37
C ILE A 215 -20.64 -16.69 -11.96
N GLY A 216 -20.47 -15.38 -12.08
CA GLY A 216 -21.49 -14.48 -12.60
C GLY A 216 -22.59 -14.12 -11.59
N ALA A 217 -23.59 -13.37 -12.07
CA ALA A 217 -24.67 -12.90 -11.23
C ALA A 217 -25.47 -14.09 -10.62
N PRO A 218 -25.96 -13.94 -9.38
CA PRO A 218 -25.97 -12.70 -8.57
C PRO A 218 -24.72 -12.53 -7.68
N PHE A 219 -23.84 -13.51 -7.58
CA PHE A 219 -22.77 -13.52 -6.56
C PHE A 219 -21.40 -13.06 -7.08
N THR A 220 -21.24 -12.86 -8.36
CA THR A 220 -19.99 -12.49 -9.06
C THR A 220 -18.88 -13.51 -8.88
N PHE A 221 -18.39 -13.73 -7.65
CA PHE A 221 -17.39 -14.74 -7.32
C PHE A 221 -17.93 -15.81 -6.38
N GLY A 222 -17.59 -17.06 -6.66
CA GLY A 222 -17.75 -18.18 -5.76
C GLY A 222 -16.45 -18.44 -5.00
N PHE A 223 -16.58 -18.74 -3.72
CA PHE A 223 -15.46 -19.09 -2.84
C PHE A 223 -15.65 -20.52 -2.36
N GLU A 224 -14.64 -21.35 -2.60
CA GLU A 224 -14.66 -22.74 -2.18
C GLU A 224 -13.37 -23.06 -1.42
N GLN A 225 -13.50 -23.65 -0.23
CA GLN A 225 -12.36 -24.16 0.51
C GLN A 225 -11.96 -25.51 -0.07
N VAL A 226 -10.76 -25.61 -0.61
CA VAL A 226 -10.24 -26.81 -1.26
C VAL A 226 -9.20 -27.54 -0.44
N GLY A 227 -8.71 -26.94 0.63
CA GLY A 227 -7.75 -27.57 1.52
C GLY A 227 -7.77 -26.99 2.93
N THR A 228 -7.48 -27.84 3.91
CA THR A 228 -7.29 -27.50 5.33
C THR A 228 -5.92 -27.94 5.80
N ASN A 229 -5.36 -27.29 6.82
CA ASN A 229 -4.00 -27.52 7.33
C ASN A 229 -2.89 -27.41 6.24
N CYS A 230 -3.17 -26.67 5.19
CA CYS A 230 -2.28 -26.47 4.05
C CYS A 230 -2.05 -24.99 3.76
N GLY A 231 -2.12 -24.16 4.79
CA GLY A 231 -1.90 -22.72 4.70
C GLY A 231 -0.53 -22.36 4.11
N LEU A 232 -0.31 -21.09 3.85
CA LEU A 232 0.91 -20.59 3.25
C LEU A 232 1.85 -20.01 4.32
N ILE A 233 3.13 -20.39 4.26
CA ILE A 233 4.13 -19.91 5.23
C ILE A 233 4.49 -18.43 5.04
N GLY A 234 4.37 -17.91 3.81
CA GLY A 234 4.69 -16.51 3.50
C GLY A 234 4.19 -16.11 2.12
N LYS A 235 3.98 -14.83 1.89
CA LYS A 235 3.34 -14.27 0.70
C LYS A 235 3.91 -14.77 -0.62
N ASN A 236 5.22 -14.93 -0.71
CA ASN A 236 5.93 -15.32 -1.93
C ASN A 236 6.29 -16.81 -1.96
N ALA A 237 5.74 -17.61 -1.03
CA ALA A 237 6.02 -19.05 -0.94
C ALA A 237 5.09 -19.91 -1.80
N VAL A 238 4.55 -19.35 -2.88
CA VAL A 238 3.66 -20.03 -3.82
C VAL A 238 4.01 -19.65 -5.26
N VAL A 239 3.91 -20.62 -6.15
CA VAL A 239 4.09 -20.45 -7.59
C VAL A 239 3.07 -21.30 -8.34
N GLU A 240 2.58 -20.79 -9.48
CA GLU A 240 1.74 -21.54 -10.40
C GLU A 240 2.54 -21.83 -11.68
N ILE A 241 2.50 -23.08 -12.14
CA ILE A 241 3.15 -23.54 -13.37
C ILE A 241 2.21 -24.51 -14.06
N ASP A 242 1.82 -24.17 -15.29
CA ASP A 242 0.98 -25.03 -16.17
C ASP A 242 -0.31 -25.55 -15.51
N GLY A 243 -0.96 -24.70 -14.70
CA GLY A 243 -2.22 -25.06 -14.05
C GLY A 243 -2.04 -25.81 -12.72
N ALA A 244 -0.81 -26.10 -12.31
CA ALA A 244 -0.50 -26.68 -11.01
C ALA A 244 0.11 -25.60 -10.08
N ALA A 245 -0.40 -25.51 -8.85
CA ALA A 245 0.15 -24.64 -7.83
C ALA A 245 1.04 -25.42 -6.86
N PHE A 246 2.22 -24.88 -6.61
CA PHE A 246 3.18 -25.41 -5.64
C PHE A 246 3.41 -24.36 -4.56
N TRP A 247 3.33 -24.74 -3.31
CA TRP A 247 3.52 -23.84 -2.19
C TRP A 247 4.21 -24.50 -1.01
N LEU A 248 4.74 -23.70 -0.11
CA LEU A 248 5.31 -24.16 1.15
C LEU A 248 4.31 -23.90 2.28
N SER A 249 3.89 -24.99 2.91
CA SER A 249 3.00 -24.95 4.07
C SER A 249 3.81 -24.89 5.38
N PRO A 250 3.29 -24.24 6.43
CA PRO A 250 3.90 -24.29 7.77
C PRO A 250 3.97 -25.72 8.34
N ASN A 251 3.10 -26.60 7.87
CA ASN A 251 2.98 -27.98 8.37
C ASN A 251 3.67 -29.03 7.50
N GLY A 252 4.38 -28.63 6.46
CA GLY A 252 5.15 -29.50 5.56
C GLY A 252 4.46 -29.82 4.25
#